data_c0aa61a3355e5043dbbc4b79d6903fff
#
_entry.id   c0aa61a3355e5043dbbc4b79d6903fff
#
_cell.length_a   1.000
_cell.length_b   1.000
_cell.length_c   1.000
_cell.angle_alpha   90.00
_cell.angle_beta   90.00
_cell.angle_gamma   90.00
#
_symmetry.space_group_name_H-M   'P 1'
#
loop_
_entity.id
_entity.type
_entity.pdbx_description
1 polymer ?
#
loop_
_entity_poly.entity_id
_entity_poly.type
_entity_poly.pdbx_seq_one_letter_code
_entity_poly.pdbx_strand_id
1 'polypeptide(L)'
;MINLLRKELIMTFLSVILIAFLIGITYYLYRKKIINKNLFTITSIFIGLYSLITILIYYNNINSGFKYGILFGDVAGSYFCDEERYFFESALLSEHLKNGELLELLKGSFPAYEYITGADIPGFGYKNIFVIFLALLRFIGINSVVDLILVKLIVYIPTSIYLYKLSRIYLDEKKSLITVSIFSLLPGYILTNTLLMRDNIILMLLLIILY
;
A
#
# COMPACT_ATOMS: atom_id res chain seq x y z
N MET A 1 1.40 10.75 -20.81
CA MET A 1 0.82 10.14 -19.58
C MET A 1 0.92 8.62 -19.59
N ILE A 2 0.32 7.89 -20.51
CA ILE A 2 0.36 6.40 -20.59
C ILE A 2 1.79 5.83 -20.62
N ASN A 3 2.72 6.45 -21.35
CA ASN A 3 4.11 5.99 -21.42
C ASN A 3 4.89 6.23 -20.12
N LEU A 4 4.55 7.26 -19.36
CA LEU A 4 5.15 7.52 -18.04
C LEU A 4 4.67 6.49 -17.02
N LEU A 5 3.35 6.23 -16.99
CA LEU A 5 2.73 5.19 -16.17
C LEU A 5 3.30 3.81 -16.50
N ARG A 6 3.49 3.50 -17.78
CA ARG A 6 4.07 2.23 -18.23
C ARG A 6 5.49 2.02 -17.70
N LYS A 7 6.28 3.08 -17.65
CA LYS A 7 7.68 3.04 -17.18
C LYS A 7 7.78 2.89 -15.65
N GLU A 8 6.81 3.48 -14.92
CA GLU A 8 6.78 3.44 -13.46
C GLU A 8 6.11 2.18 -12.90
N LEU A 9 5.28 1.50 -13.69
CA LEU A 9 4.55 0.29 -13.27
C LEU A 9 5.35 -1.00 -13.43
N ILE A 10 6.49 -0.98 -14.13
CA ILE A 10 7.32 -2.17 -14.32
C ILE A 10 7.95 -2.54 -12.97
N MET A 11 7.90 -3.83 -12.64
CA MET A 11 8.62 -4.39 -11.50
C MET A 11 10.09 -4.02 -11.60
N THR A 12 10.58 -3.26 -10.64
CA THR A 12 11.97 -2.83 -10.57
C THR A 12 12.80 -3.84 -9.78
N PHE A 13 14.12 -3.77 -9.91
CA PHE A 13 15.03 -4.50 -9.01
C PHE A 13 14.75 -4.17 -7.53
N LEU A 14 14.27 -2.94 -7.27
CA LEU A 14 13.86 -2.49 -5.95
C LEU A 14 12.72 -3.34 -5.38
N SER A 15 11.73 -3.75 -6.20
CA SER A 15 10.63 -4.62 -5.76
C SER A 15 11.11 -5.92 -5.13
N VAL A 16 12.15 -6.54 -5.73
CA VAL A 16 12.75 -7.78 -5.19
C VAL A 16 13.41 -7.52 -3.83
N ILE A 17 14.14 -6.41 -3.72
CA ILE A 17 14.78 -6.01 -2.45
C ILE A 17 13.72 -5.73 -1.39
N LEU A 18 12.63 -5.05 -1.72
CA LEU A 18 11.56 -4.74 -0.79
C LEU A 18 10.87 -6.01 -0.27
N ILE A 19 10.58 -6.99 -1.14
CA ILE A 19 10.01 -8.29 -0.73
C ILE A 19 10.97 -9.02 0.22
N ALA A 20 12.26 -9.09 -0.14
CA ALA A 20 13.27 -9.71 0.70
C ALA A 20 13.41 -9.00 2.05
N PHE A 21 13.33 -7.66 2.07
CA PHE A 21 13.36 -6.85 3.28
C PHE A 21 12.15 -7.12 4.19
N LEU A 22 10.94 -7.21 3.65
CA LEU A 22 9.73 -7.54 4.42
C LEU A 22 9.82 -8.93 5.08
N ILE A 23 10.29 -9.92 4.33
CA ILE A 23 10.52 -11.28 4.86
C ILE A 23 11.65 -11.23 5.91
N GLY A 24 12.70 -10.44 5.67
CA GLY A 24 13.81 -10.23 6.61
C GLY A 24 13.35 -9.63 7.94
N ILE A 25 12.48 -8.62 7.91
CA ILE A 25 11.87 -8.05 9.13
C ILE A 25 11.09 -9.15 9.88
N THR A 26 10.25 -9.90 9.17
CA THR A 26 9.45 -10.95 9.78
C THR A 26 10.33 -12.04 10.41
N TYR A 27 11.43 -12.41 9.74
CA TYR A 27 12.44 -13.33 10.26
C TYR A 27 13.16 -12.76 11.50
N TYR A 28 13.52 -11.48 11.48
CA TYR A 28 14.11 -10.81 12.64
C TYR A 28 13.20 -10.85 13.87
N LEU A 29 11.88 -10.58 13.69
CA LEU A 29 10.90 -10.69 14.77
C LEU A 29 10.77 -12.11 15.31
N TYR A 30 10.86 -13.12 14.43
CA TYR A 30 10.91 -14.52 14.85
C TYR A 30 12.18 -14.82 15.66
N ARG A 31 13.36 -14.37 15.21
CA ARG A 31 14.64 -14.56 15.94
C ARG A 31 14.63 -13.86 17.31
N LYS A 32 13.96 -12.75 17.42
CA LYS A 32 13.76 -12.03 18.69
C LYS A 32 12.66 -12.65 19.59
N LYS A 33 12.04 -13.77 19.16
CA LYS A 33 10.95 -14.46 19.87
C LYS A 33 9.71 -13.59 20.11
N ILE A 34 9.53 -12.53 19.31
CA ILE A 34 8.33 -11.68 19.33
C ILE A 34 7.15 -12.43 18.71
N ILE A 35 7.43 -13.25 17.70
CA ILE A 35 6.47 -14.15 17.05
C ILE A 35 6.99 -15.59 17.08
N ASN A 36 6.07 -16.55 17.06
CA ASN A 36 6.42 -17.97 16.96
C ASN A 36 6.68 -18.39 15.49
N LYS A 37 7.23 -19.58 15.28
CA LYS A 37 7.55 -20.11 13.96
C LYS A 37 6.34 -20.18 13.04
N ASN A 38 5.18 -20.58 13.57
CA ASN A 38 3.97 -20.75 12.77
C ASN A 38 3.43 -19.41 12.27
N LEU A 39 3.40 -18.39 13.12
CA LEU A 39 3.00 -17.03 12.72
C LEU A 39 3.99 -16.42 11.73
N PHE A 40 5.31 -16.63 11.94
CA PHE A 40 6.34 -16.24 10.96
C PHE A 40 6.05 -16.85 9.58
N THR A 41 5.80 -18.16 9.53
CA THR A 41 5.53 -18.86 8.26
C THR A 41 4.28 -18.31 7.57
N ILE A 42 3.17 -18.16 8.31
CA ILE A 42 1.92 -17.64 7.76
C ILE A 42 2.12 -16.21 7.25
N THR A 43 2.71 -15.33 8.06
CA THR A 43 2.94 -13.93 7.66
C THR A 43 3.82 -13.84 6.40
N SER A 44 4.89 -14.64 6.33
CA SER A 44 5.78 -14.65 5.16
C SER A 44 5.09 -15.18 3.89
N ILE A 45 4.24 -16.22 4.01
CA ILE A 45 3.44 -16.73 2.88
C ILE A 45 2.52 -15.65 2.34
N PHE A 46 1.80 -14.94 3.22
CA PHE A 46 0.88 -13.88 2.79
C PHE A 46 1.59 -12.65 2.24
N ILE A 47 2.76 -12.27 2.75
CA ILE A 47 3.60 -11.23 2.14
C ILE A 47 3.95 -11.64 0.69
N GLY A 48 4.39 -12.88 0.47
CA GLY A 48 4.67 -13.40 -0.86
C GLY A 48 3.44 -13.42 -1.76
N LEU A 49 2.29 -13.88 -1.25
CA LEU A 49 1.02 -13.94 -1.98
C LEU A 49 0.54 -12.54 -2.40
N TYR A 50 0.51 -11.59 -1.48
CA TYR A 50 0.10 -10.21 -1.79
C TYR A 50 1.05 -9.54 -2.77
N SER A 51 2.37 -9.74 -2.62
CA SER A 51 3.35 -9.24 -3.57
C SER A 51 3.11 -9.81 -4.98
N LEU A 52 2.85 -11.11 -5.08
CA LEU A 52 2.55 -11.78 -6.35
C LEU A 52 1.26 -11.22 -6.97
N ILE A 53 0.18 -11.12 -6.18
CA ILE A 53 -1.10 -10.57 -6.65
C ILE A 53 -0.92 -9.13 -7.12
N THR A 54 -0.20 -8.27 -6.38
CA THR A 54 0.12 -6.90 -6.79
C THR A 54 0.79 -6.87 -8.17
N ILE A 55 1.84 -7.67 -8.35
CA ILE A 55 2.57 -7.75 -9.61
C ILE A 55 1.66 -8.21 -10.75
N LEU A 56 0.85 -9.26 -10.53
CA LEU A 56 -0.08 -9.78 -11.55
C LEU A 56 -1.15 -8.77 -11.94
N ILE A 57 -1.73 -8.06 -10.97
CA ILE A 57 -2.73 -7.02 -11.21
C ILE A 57 -2.15 -5.92 -12.10
N TYR A 58 -0.98 -5.37 -11.73
CA TYR A 58 -0.35 -4.28 -12.48
C TYR A 58 0.17 -4.74 -13.84
N TYR A 59 0.69 -5.96 -13.95
CA TYR A 59 1.07 -6.53 -15.23
C TYR A 59 -0.13 -6.67 -16.19
N ASN A 60 -1.26 -7.16 -15.71
CA ASN A 60 -2.48 -7.26 -16.51
C ASN A 60 -3.01 -5.88 -16.93
N ASN A 61 -2.98 -4.90 -16.03
CA ASN A 61 -3.40 -3.53 -16.34
C ASN A 61 -2.54 -2.90 -17.44
N ILE A 62 -1.22 -3.07 -17.38
CA ILE A 62 -0.30 -2.58 -18.41
C ILE A 62 -0.60 -3.23 -19.76
N ASN A 63 -0.78 -4.55 -19.80
CA ASN A 63 -1.00 -5.28 -21.03
C ASN A 63 -2.38 -5.00 -21.66
N SER A 64 -3.39 -4.76 -20.85
CA SER A 64 -4.73 -4.39 -21.32
C SER A 64 -4.87 -2.91 -21.69
N GLY A 65 -3.82 -2.11 -21.50
CA GLY A 65 -3.87 -0.66 -21.66
C GLY A 65 -4.80 0.01 -20.66
N PHE A 66 -4.96 -0.59 -19.47
CA PHE A 66 -5.88 -0.15 -18.40
C PHE A 66 -7.36 -0.25 -18.78
N LYS A 67 -7.71 -1.04 -19.80
CA LYS A 67 -9.08 -1.21 -20.28
C LYS A 67 -10.01 -1.87 -19.26
N TYR A 68 -9.47 -2.69 -18.35
CA TYR A 68 -10.21 -3.40 -17.33
C TYR A 68 -9.78 -2.93 -15.94
N GLY A 69 -9.59 -1.63 -15.79
CA GLY A 69 -9.02 -1.04 -14.59
C GLY A 69 -9.86 -1.26 -13.34
N ILE A 70 -9.56 -2.31 -12.58
CA ILE A 70 -9.98 -2.38 -11.18
C ILE A 70 -9.24 -1.30 -10.37
N LEU A 71 -8.12 -0.76 -10.88
CA LEU A 71 -7.11 -0.08 -10.08
C LEU A 71 -6.80 1.36 -10.46
N PHE A 72 -7.02 1.77 -11.68
CA PHE A 72 -6.78 3.13 -12.15
C PHE A 72 -7.99 3.69 -12.85
N GLY A 73 -9.18 3.30 -12.38
CA GLY A 73 -10.40 3.72 -13.01
C GLY A 73 -10.58 3.11 -14.41
N ASP A 74 -11.71 3.38 -15.00
CA ASP A 74 -11.93 3.11 -16.39
C ASP A 74 -11.08 4.08 -17.22
N VAL A 75 -10.30 3.57 -18.16
CA VAL A 75 -9.51 4.36 -19.12
C VAL A 75 -10.39 5.30 -19.96
N ALA A 76 -11.69 5.07 -19.99
CA ALA A 76 -12.66 5.98 -20.59
C ALA A 76 -12.84 7.31 -19.83
N GLY A 77 -12.14 7.52 -18.72
CA GLY A 77 -12.12 8.80 -18.02
C GLY A 77 -13.34 9.09 -17.16
N SER A 78 -14.18 8.10 -16.91
CA SER A 78 -15.43 8.30 -16.17
C SER A 78 -15.36 7.97 -14.69
N TYR A 79 -14.32 7.28 -14.21
CA TYR A 79 -14.17 6.94 -12.81
C TYR A 79 -12.73 7.12 -12.32
N PHE A 80 -12.56 8.03 -11.36
CA PHE A 80 -11.32 8.15 -10.60
C PHE A 80 -11.43 7.28 -9.35
N CYS A 81 -10.61 6.25 -9.29
CA CYS A 81 -10.46 5.51 -8.06
C CYS A 81 -9.52 6.26 -7.09
N ASP A 82 -9.71 6.04 -5.80
CA ASP A 82 -8.89 6.66 -4.76
C ASP A 82 -7.40 6.33 -4.93
N GLU A 83 -7.07 5.16 -5.45
CA GLU A 83 -5.72 4.71 -5.71
C GLU A 83 -4.99 5.60 -6.73
N GLU A 84 -5.67 5.94 -7.84
CA GLU A 84 -5.14 6.84 -8.86
C GLU A 84 -4.87 8.23 -8.27
N ARG A 85 -5.82 8.73 -7.49
CA ARG A 85 -5.69 10.02 -6.80
C ARG A 85 -4.50 10.02 -5.86
N TYR A 86 -4.34 9.02 -5.00
CA TYR A 86 -3.17 8.89 -4.12
C TYR A 86 -1.88 8.88 -4.89
N PHE A 87 -1.85 8.17 -6.02
CA PHE A 87 -0.65 8.07 -6.85
C PHE A 87 -0.27 9.41 -7.45
N PHE A 88 -1.18 10.11 -8.12
CA PHE A 88 -0.90 11.38 -8.78
C PHE A 88 -0.65 12.51 -7.77
N GLU A 89 -1.48 12.65 -6.75
CA GLU A 89 -1.30 13.70 -5.75
C GLU A 89 0.03 13.55 -4.99
N SER A 90 0.44 12.31 -4.69
CA SER A 90 1.72 12.07 -4.06
C SER A 90 2.91 12.42 -4.99
N ALA A 91 2.75 12.25 -6.32
CA ALA A 91 3.78 12.65 -7.27
C ALA A 91 3.96 14.16 -7.30
N LEU A 92 2.85 14.91 -7.42
CA LEU A 92 2.85 16.36 -7.40
C LEU A 92 3.43 16.90 -6.08
N LEU A 93 2.98 16.36 -4.95
CA LEU A 93 3.50 16.75 -3.65
C LEU A 93 5.01 16.48 -3.52
N SER A 94 5.49 15.37 -4.06
CA SER A 94 6.93 15.05 -4.08
C SER A 94 7.73 16.05 -4.92
N GLU A 95 7.18 16.57 -6.02
CA GLU A 95 7.82 17.62 -6.82
C GLU A 95 7.95 18.93 -6.03
N HIS A 96 6.89 19.35 -5.34
CA HIS A 96 6.95 20.53 -4.46
C HIS A 96 7.98 20.36 -3.34
N LEU A 97 8.07 19.17 -2.74
CA LEU A 97 9.09 18.89 -1.73
C LEU A 97 10.52 18.99 -2.29
N LYS A 98 10.74 18.52 -3.53
CA LYS A 98 12.04 18.63 -4.22
C LYS A 98 12.41 20.07 -4.54
N ASN A 99 11.43 20.92 -4.79
CA ASN A 99 11.62 22.34 -5.05
C ASN A 99 11.84 23.17 -3.76
N GLY A 100 11.80 22.56 -2.59
CA GLY A 100 12.01 23.25 -1.32
C GLY A 100 10.78 24.01 -0.79
N GLU A 101 9.60 23.75 -1.32
CA GLU A 101 8.35 24.46 -1.01
C GLU A 101 7.61 23.92 0.24
N LEU A 102 8.36 23.27 1.16
CA LEU A 102 7.80 22.66 2.37
C LEU A 102 7.06 23.67 3.26
N LEU A 103 7.58 24.90 3.39
CA LEU A 103 6.96 25.94 4.22
C LEU A 103 5.62 26.40 3.65
N GLU A 104 5.49 26.48 2.34
CA GLU A 104 4.23 26.81 1.67
C GLU A 104 3.21 25.70 1.84
N LEU A 105 3.65 24.46 1.75
CA LEU A 105 2.85 23.28 2.05
C LEU A 105 2.27 23.34 3.47
N LEU A 106 3.07 23.68 4.47
CA LEU A 106 2.62 23.80 5.86
C LEU A 106 1.67 24.98 6.07
N LYS A 107 1.81 26.05 5.29
CA LYS A 107 0.90 27.21 5.32
C LYS A 107 -0.44 26.96 4.64
N GLY A 108 -0.61 25.80 4.00
CA GLY A 108 -1.84 25.47 3.29
C GLY A 108 -2.03 26.22 1.99
N SER A 109 -0.95 26.69 1.39
CA SER A 109 -0.95 27.55 0.18
C SER A 109 -1.17 26.76 -1.12
N PHE A 110 -1.07 25.44 -1.08
CA PHE A 110 -1.31 24.62 -2.28
C PHE A 110 -2.81 24.43 -2.50
N PRO A 111 -3.32 24.81 -3.69
CA PRO A 111 -4.70 24.51 -4.05
C PRO A 111 -4.92 23.00 -4.01
N ALA A 112 -6.10 22.58 -3.57
CA ALA A 112 -6.56 21.23 -3.80
C ALA A 112 -6.43 20.96 -5.30
N TYR A 113 -5.70 19.90 -5.69
CA TYR A 113 -5.45 19.63 -7.10
C TYR A 113 -6.77 19.36 -7.81
N GLU A 114 -7.06 20.22 -8.80
CA GLU A 114 -8.02 19.89 -9.83
C GLU A 114 -7.47 18.75 -10.67
N TYR A 115 -8.27 17.72 -10.83
CA TYR A 115 -7.87 16.56 -11.62
C TYR A 115 -7.67 16.93 -13.08
N ILE A 116 -6.67 16.31 -13.70
CA ILE A 116 -6.24 16.48 -15.11
C ILE A 116 -7.37 16.32 -16.14
N THR A 117 -8.55 15.87 -15.73
CA THR A 117 -9.70 15.57 -16.59
C THR A 117 -10.81 16.60 -16.59
N GLY A 118 -10.65 17.73 -15.87
CA GLY A 118 -11.65 18.79 -15.81
C GLY A 118 -12.94 18.45 -15.06
N ALA A 119 -12.98 17.36 -14.31
CA ALA A 119 -14.06 17.11 -13.36
C ALA A 119 -13.75 17.87 -12.07
N ASP A 120 -14.72 18.65 -11.57
CA ASP A 120 -14.67 19.41 -10.31
C ASP A 120 -14.66 18.49 -9.06
N ILE A 121 -13.82 17.46 -9.08
CA ILE A 121 -13.64 16.58 -7.91
C ILE A 121 -12.42 17.07 -7.14
N PRO A 122 -12.63 17.62 -5.93
CA PRO A 122 -11.51 18.10 -5.13
C PRO A 122 -10.56 16.94 -4.82
N GLY A 123 -9.26 17.17 -5.00
CA GLY A 123 -8.22 16.24 -4.60
C GLY A 123 -8.22 15.99 -3.08
N PHE A 124 -7.52 14.96 -2.64
CA PHE A 124 -7.28 14.73 -1.21
C PHE A 124 -6.40 15.82 -0.61
N GLY A 125 -5.55 16.42 -1.44
CA GLY A 125 -4.66 17.50 -1.08
C GLY A 125 -3.58 17.10 -0.05
N TYR A 126 -2.75 18.07 0.30
CA TYR A 126 -1.65 17.92 1.26
C TYR A 126 -2.10 17.59 2.70
N LYS A 127 -3.37 17.74 3.04
CA LYS A 127 -3.92 17.37 4.37
C LYS A 127 -4.11 15.87 4.55
N ASN A 128 -3.97 15.08 3.50
CA ASN A 128 -4.09 13.64 3.58
C ASN A 128 -2.73 13.01 3.99
N ILE A 129 -2.67 12.47 5.20
CA ILE A 129 -1.45 11.84 5.76
C ILE A 129 -0.92 10.74 4.85
N PHE A 130 -1.78 9.99 4.18
CA PHE A 130 -1.36 8.92 3.28
C PHE A 130 -0.70 9.47 2.02
N VAL A 131 -1.22 10.57 1.45
CA VAL A 131 -0.58 11.28 0.33
C VAL A 131 0.80 11.80 0.74
N ILE A 132 0.92 12.38 1.94
CA ILE A 132 2.22 12.86 2.47
C ILE A 132 3.19 11.68 2.61
N PHE A 133 2.75 10.57 3.18
CA PHE A 133 3.58 9.38 3.32
C PHE A 133 4.12 8.89 1.96
N LEU A 134 3.25 8.78 0.96
CA LEU A 134 3.64 8.37 -0.39
C LEU A 134 4.58 9.41 -1.06
N ALA A 135 4.33 10.71 -0.85
CA ALA A 135 5.18 11.77 -1.38
C ALA A 135 6.60 11.73 -0.79
N LEU A 136 6.74 11.43 0.50
CA LEU A 136 8.04 11.22 1.13
C LEU A 136 8.79 10.02 0.55
N LEU A 137 8.09 8.92 0.28
CA LEU A 137 8.68 7.75 -0.39
C LEU A 137 9.17 8.11 -1.80
N ARG A 138 8.39 8.90 -2.55
CA ARG A 138 8.77 9.39 -3.88
C ARG A 138 9.93 10.39 -3.82
N PHE A 139 9.99 11.20 -2.79
CA PHE A 139 11.10 12.12 -2.55
C PHE A 139 12.44 11.38 -2.41
N ILE A 140 12.45 10.22 -1.76
CA ILE A 140 13.65 9.36 -1.64
C ILE A 140 13.86 8.43 -2.84
N GLY A 141 13.04 8.56 -3.91
CA GLY A 141 13.25 7.86 -5.18
C GLY A 141 12.36 6.64 -5.42
N ILE A 142 11.42 6.30 -4.54
CA ILE A 142 10.47 5.20 -4.73
C ILE A 142 9.27 5.71 -5.54
N ASN A 143 9.30 5.57 -6.86
CA ASN A 143 8.30 6.17 -7.75
C ASN A 143 7.31 5.16 -8.35
N SER A 144 7.69 3.88 -8.44
CA SER A 144 6.85 2.82 -9.00
C SER A 144 5.64 2.56 -8.10
N VAL A 145 4.45 2.40 -8.68
CA VAL A 145 3.23 2.02 -7.95
C VAL A 145 3.42 0.70 -7.20
N VAL A 146 4.02 -0.29 -7.85
CA VAL A 146 4.30 -1.60 -7.24
C VAL A 146 5.20 -1.43 -6.03
N ASP A 147 6.28 -0.65 -6.14
CA ASP A 147 7.20 -0.45 -5.02
C ASP A 147 6.54 0.31 -3.85
N LEU A 148 5.69 1.31 -4.13
CA LEU A 148 4.92 2.01 -3.10
C LEU A 148 3.97 1.07 -2.35
N ILE A 149 3.30 0.15 -3.07
CA ILE A 149 2.44 -0.87 -2.45
C ILE A 149 3.28 -1.84 -1.62
N LEU A 150 4.43 -2.30 -2.12
CA LEU A 150 5.31 -3.19 -1.38
C LEU A 150 5.84 -2.54 -0.10
N VAL A 151 6.20 -1.26 -0.12
CA VAL A 151 6.56 -0.53 1.11
C VAL A 151 5.37 -0.48 2.07
N LYS A 152 4.18 -0.15 1.57
CA LYS A 152 2.96 -0.13 2.38
C LYS A 152 2.65 -1.50 3.00
N LEU A 153 3.01 -2.58 2.33
CA LEU A 153 2.76 -3.95 2.81
C LEU A 153 3.48 -4.27 4.13
N ILE A 154 4.44 -3.45 4.57
CA ILE A 154 5.04 -3.55 5.92
C ILE A 154 3.98 -3.51 7.02
N VAL A 155 2.86 -2.83 6.78
CA VAL A 155 1.72 -2.71 7.70
C VAL A 155 1.06 -4.06 7.99
N TYR A 156 1.15 -5.02 7.06
CA TYR A 156 0.61 -6.37 7.26
C TYR A 156 1.32 -7.12 8.41
N ILE A 157 2.61 -6.85 8.64
CA ILE A 157 3.38 -7.52 9.70
C ILE A 157 2.76 -7.23 11.09
N PRO A 158 2.65 -5.98 11.56
CA PRO A 158 1.98 -5.70 12.83
C PRO A 158 0.50 -6.10 12.82
N THR A 159 -0.20 -5.97 11.70
CA THR A 159 -1.59 -6.41 11.61
C THR A 159 -1.74 -7.90 11.94
N SER A 160 -0.92 -8.76 11.34
CA SER A 160 -0.95 -10.21 11.61
C SER A 160 -0.61 -10.54 13.06
N ILE A 161 0.35 -9.80 13.65
CA ILE A 161 0.77 -9.97 15.04
C ILE A 161 -0.35 -9.57 16.01
N TYR A 162 -0.95 -8.40 15.83
CA TYR A 162 -2.00 -7.91 16.73
C TYR A 162 -3.30 -8.70 16.57
N LEU A 163 -3.65 -9.10 15.35
CA LEU A 163 -4.78 -10.00 15.12
C LEU A 163 -4.57 -11.36 15.79
N TYR A 164 -3.38 -11.94 15.69
CA TYR A 164 -3.02 -13.16 16.39
C TYR A 164 -3.12 -12.99 17.92
N LYS A 165 -2.51 -11.93 18.48
CA LYS A 165 -2.54 -11.66 19.93
C LYS A 165 -3.96 -11.45 20.44
N LEU A 166 -4.78 -10.68 19.73
CA LEU A 166 -6.19 -10.45 20.05
C LEU A 166 -6.99 -11.76 20.03
N SER A 167 -6.77 -12.58 18.99
CA SER A 167 -7.40 -13.90 18.89
C SER A 167 -6.99 -14.83 20.03
N ARG A 168 -5.73 -14.73 20.51
CA ARG A 168 -5.20 -15.53 21.63
C ARG A 168 -5.87 -15.25 22.98
N ILE A 169 -6.58 -14.14 23.10
CA ILE A 169 -7.35 -13.85 24.31
C ILE A 169 -8.51 -14.87 24.48
N TYR A 170 -9.09 -15.31 23.37
CA TYR A 170 -10.31 -16.15 23.37
C TYR A 170 -10.08 -17.54 22.78
N LEU A 171 -9.02 -17.75 22.02
CA LEU A 171 -8.79 -18.97 21.25
C LEU A 171 -7.43 -19.59 21.58
N ASP A 172 -7.33 -20.90 21.35
CA ASP A 172 -6.06 -21.61 21.40
C ASP A 172 -5.13 -21.18 20.24
N GLU A 173 -3.86 -21.58 20.32
CA GLU A 173 -2.86 -21.20 19.32
C GLU A 173 -3.27 -21.58 17.90
N LYS A 174 -3.73 -22.81 17.70
CA LYS A 174 -4.10 -23.33 16.37
C LYS A 174 -5.26 -22.53 15.76
N LYS A 175 -6.30 -22.30 16.54
CA LYS A 175 -7.46 -21.51 16.08
C LYS A 175 -7.08 -20.06 15.81
N SER A 176 -6.20 -19.46 16.63
CA SER A 176 -5.72 -18.10 16.39
C SER A 176 -4.93 -17.97 15.09
N LEU A 177 -4.10 -18.96 14.75
CA LEU A 177 -3.39 -18.98 13.46
C LEU A 177 -4.36 -19.16 12.28
N ILE A 178 -5.39 -19.99 12.44
CA ILE A 178 -6.47 -20.15 11.45
C ILE A 178 -7.20 -18.81 11.26
N THR A 179 -7.51 -18.10 12.35
CA THR A 179 -8.15 -16.77 12.29
C THR A 179 -7.32 -15.78 11.47
N VAL A 180 -6.01 -15.71 11.71
CA VAL A 180 -5.11 -14.86 10.91
C VAL A 180 -5.13 -15.26 9.45
N SER A 181 -5.11 -16.58 9.16
CA SER A 181 -5.12 -17.09 7.78
C SER A 181 -6.43 -16.77 7.05
N ILE A 182 -7.57 -17.05 7.69
CA ILE A 182 -8.90 -16.75 7.11
C ILE A 182 -9.05 -15.24 6.86
N PHE A 183 -8.68 -14.42 7.85
CA PHE A 183 -8.75 -12.98 7.72
C PHE A 183 -7.89 -12.49 6.54
N SER A 184 -6.68 -13.02 6.39
CA SER A 184 -5.77 -12.68 5.30
C SER A 184 -6.28 -13.11 3.92
N LEU A 185 -7.19 -14.09 3.87
CA LEU A 185 -7.84 -14.55 2.63
C LEU A 185 -9.14 -13.79 2.29
N LEU A 186 -9.62 -12.91 3.16
CA LEU A 186 -10.82 -12.13 2.85
C LEU A 186 -10.58 -11.27 1.60
N PRO A 187 -11.46 -11.33 0.58
CA PRO A 187 -11.25 -10.62 -0.68
C PRO A 187 -11.01 -9.12 -0.51
N GLY A 188 -11.80 -8.46 0.34
CA GLY A 188 -11.62 -7.04 0.65
C GLY A 188 -10.25 -6.75 1.26
N TYR A 189 -9.74 -7.65 2.13
CA TYR A 189 -8.43 -7.46 2.74
C TYR A 189 -7.28 -7.76 1.78
N ILE A 190 -7.45 -8.72 0.87
CA ILE A 190 -6.50 -8.92 -0.25
C ILE A 190 -6.40 -7.64 -1.07
N LEU A 191 -7.53 -7.08 -1.49
CA LEU A 191 -7.55 -5.85 -2.27
C LEU A 191 -6.86 -4.68 -1.55
N THR A 192 -7.17 -4.43 -0.28
CA THR A 192 -6.55 -3.33 0.46
C THR A 192 -5.03 -3.49 0.65
N ASN A 193 -4.50 -4.72 0.62
CA ASN A 193 -3.06 -4.96 0.69
C ASN A 193 -2.37 -4.91 -0.67
N THR A 194 -3.06 -5.23 -1.75
CA THR A 194 -2.50 -5.32 -3.12
C THR A 194 -2.71 -4.07 -3.96
N LEU A 195 -3.51 -3.13 -3.49
CA LEU A 195 -3.78 -1.83 -4.10
C LEU A 195 -3.14 -0.70 -3.29
N LEU A 196 -3.04 0.49 -3.89
CA LEU A 196 -2.50 1.68 -3.21
C LEU A 196 -3.58 2.35 -2.35
N MET A 197 -4.12 1.62 -1.37
CA MET A 197 -5.19 2.06 -0.48
C MET A 197 -4.69 2.19 0.96
N ARG A 198 -5.32 3.09 1.74
CA ARG A 198 -4.94 3.36 3.14
C ARG A 198 -5.60 2.45 4.17
N ASP A 199 -6.62 1.70 3.78
CA ASP A 199 -7.53 0.98 4.69
C ASP A 199 -6.81 -0.06 5.56
N ASN A 200 -5.77 -0.70 5.03
CA ASN A 200 -4.96 -1.63 5.81
C ASN A 200 -4.18 -0.95 6.96
N ILE A 201 -3.81 0.34 6.79
CA ILE A 201 -3.16 1.15 7.85
C ILE A 201 -4.18 1.46 8.94
N ILE A 202 -5.40 1.84 8.55
CA ILE A 202 -6.50 2.12 9.49
C ILE A 202 -6.81 0.87 10.30
N LEU A 203 -6.92 -0.28 9.64
CA LEU A 203 -7.18 -1.55 10.30
C LEU A 203 -6.05 -1.93 11.28
N MET A 204 -4.79 -1.75 10.89
CA MET A 204 -3.65 -1.98 11.79
C MET A 204 -3.77 -1.13 13.05
N LEU A 205 -4.05 0.17 12.91
CA LEU A 205 -4.20 1.07 14.04
C LEU A 205 -5.37 0.66 14.95
N LEU A 206 -6.51 0.26 14.37
CA LEU A 206 -7.64 -0.27 15.14
C LEU A 206 -7.27 -1.52 15.94
N LEU A 207 -6.55 -2.47 15.35
CA LEU A 207 -6.10 -3.67 16.06
C LEU A 207 -5.11 -3.36 17.20
N ILE A 208 -4.25 -2.36 17.01
CA ILE A 208 -3.33 -1.90 18.06
C ILE A 208 -4.12 -1.27 19.22
N ILE A 209 -5.15 -0.48 18.93
CA ILE A 209 -5.97 0.18 19.96
C ILE A 209 -6.83 -0.84 20.73
N LEU A 210 -7.32 -1.87 20.05
CA LEU A 210 -8.17 -2.90 20.64
C LEU A 210 -7.41 -3.91 21.51
N TYR A 211 -6.12 -4.07 21.29
CA TYR A 211 -5.26 -4.97 22.07
C TYR A 211 -4.70 -4.28 23.30
#